data_34b9e15cc6a8f321a58e6030db45e7c6
#
_entry.id   34b9e15cc6a8f321a58e6030db45e7c6
#
_cell.length_a   1.000
_cell.length_b   1.000
_cell.length_c   1.000
_cell.angle_alpha   90.00
_cell.angle_beta   90.00
_cell.angle_gamma   90.00
#
_symmetry.space_group_name_H-M   'P 1'
#
loop_
_entity.id
_entity.type
_entity.pdbx_description
1 polymer ?
#
loop_
_entity_poly.entity_id
_entity_poly.type
_entity_poly.pdbx_seq_one_letter_code
_entity_poly.pdbx_strand_id
1 'polypeptide(L)'
;REPLVPDIYFYSGVEDKLFFLCKLVQKILSDGRYGPIVLLSEDNPTELKMLSDTLWEYIPNSFLPNIIVGDEKSNSAAPILISGQFKTLKLPSTTILCNLLLQPMIVPSHIKRVILLIGQKDKDLQAGRICYRFYQQEHYPIKHFNMLQQVKYSR
;
A
#
# COMPACT_ATOMS: atom_id res chain seq x y z
N ARG A 1 -21.19 3.95 -19.37
CA ARG A 1 -20.64 3.33 -18.18
C ARG A 1 -19.52 4.16 -17.59
N GLU A 2 -19.62 4.44 -16.35
CA GLU A 2 -18.63 5.26 -15.67
C GLU A 2 -17.33 4.49 -15.46
N PRO A 3 -16.20 5.14 -15.65
CA PRO A 3 -14.93 4.50 -15.33
C PRO A 3 -14.83 4.25 -13.82
N LEU A 4 -14.20 3.15 -13.46
CA LEU A 4 -13.97 2.85 -12.07
C LEU A 4 -12.92 3.80 -11.53
N VAL A 5 -13.20 4.37 -10.39
CA VAL A 5 -12.27 5.27 -9.70
C VAL A 5 -11.79 4.54 -8.44
N PRO A 6 -10.47 4.45 -8.26
CA PRO A 6 -9.96 3.78 -7.06
C PRO A 6 -10.38 4.48 -5.78
N ASP A 7 -10.66 3.71 -4.74
CA ASP A 7 -10.84 4.26 -3.40
C ASP A 7 -9.48 4.54 -2.79
N ILE A 8 -9.38 5.66 -2.09
CA ILE A 8 -8.15 5.99 -1.36
C ILE A 8 -8.41 5.71 0.12
N TYR A 9 -7.63 4.79 0.68
CA TYR A 9 -7.71 4.46 2.10
C TYR A 9 -6.53 5.12 2.80
N PHE A 10 -6.83 6.08 3.63
CA PHE A 10 -5.83 6.95 4.25
C PHE A 10 -5.78 6.64 5.75
N TYR A 11 -4.72 5.96 6.18
CA TYR A 11 -4.54 5.59 7.58
C TYR A 11 -3.54 6.55 8.22
N SER A 12 -3.99 7.37 9.16
CA SER A 12 -3.13 8.32 9.84
C SER A 12 -2.89 7.87 11.28
N GLY A 13 -1.90 8.47 11.93
CA GLY A 13 -1.59 8.14 13.31
C GLY A 13 -1.04 6.74 13.50
N VAL A 14 -0.40 6.20 12.47
CA VAL A 14 0.13 4.84 12.52
C VAL A 14 1.42 4.85 13.31
N GLU A 15 1.49 4.01 14.34
CA GLU A 15 2.63 4.01 15.25
C GLU A 15 3.82 3.28 14.63
N ASP A 16 3.61 2.06 14.16
CA ASP A 16 4.64 1.24 13.54
C ASP A 16 4.15 0.87 12.14
N LYS A 17 4.66 1.55 11.12
CA LYS A 17 4.14 1.40 9.77
C LYS A 17 4.38 -0.01 9.21
N LEU A 18 5.53 -0.59 9.47
CA LEU A 18 5.82 -1.92 8.93
C LEU A 18 4.94 -2.98 9.57
N PHE A 19 4.77 -2.90 10.88
CA PHE A 19 3.91 -3.85 11.56
C PHE A 19 2.46 -3.69 11.08
N PHE A 20 2.01 -2.46 10.99
CA PHE A 20 0.65 -2.19 10.53
C PHE A 20 0.46 -2.70 9.10
N LEU A 21 1.45 -2.46 8.25
CA LEU A 21 1.41 -2.92 6.87
C LEU A 21 1.27 -4.44 6.79
N CYS A 22 2.08 -5.15 7.56
CA CYS A 22 2.04 -6.61 7.54
C CYS A 22 0.67 -7.15 7.97
N LYS A 23 0.11 -6.55 9.02
CA LYS A 23 -1.20 -6.97 9.49
C LYS A 23 -2.29 -6.65 8.46
N LEU A 24 -2.21 -5.48 7.86
CA LEU A 24 -3.20 -5.06 6.89
C LEU A 24 -3.16 -5.94 5.64
N VAL A 25 -1.96 -6.22 5.15
CA VAL A 25 -1.78 -7.08 3.98
C VAL A 25 -2.32 -8.48 4.27
N GLN A 26 -2.00 -9.00 5.44
CA GLN A 26 -2.48 -10.32 5.83
C GLN A 26 -4.02 -10.36 5.85
N LYS A 27 -4.62 -9.31 6.38
CA LYS A 27 -6.08 -9.24 6.45
C LYS A 27 -6.70 -9.17 5.06
N ILE A 28 -6.13 -8.35 4.19
CA ILE A 28 -6.65 -8.22 2.82
C ILE A 28 -6.55 -9.54 2.07
N LEU A 29 -5.42 -10.21 2.18
CA LEU A 29 -5.23 -11.47 1.45
C LEU A 29 -6.12 -12.58 2.00
N SER A 30 -6.39 -12.58 3.30
CA SER A 30 -7.25 -13.60 3.87
C SER A 30 -8.70 -13.43 3.43
N ASP A 31 -9.09 -12.23 3.03
CA ASP A 31 -10.43 -11.97 2.53
C ASP A 31 -10.65 -12.62 1.17
N GLY A 32 -9.62 -12.74 0.37
CA GLY A 32 -9.68 -13.44 -0.90
C GLY A 32 -10.34 -12.70 -2.05
N ARG A 33 -10.87 -11.50 -1.82
CA ARG A 33 -11.54 -10.74 -2.87
C ARG A 33 -10.61 -9.82 -3.64
N TYR A 34 -9.49 -9.47 -3.06
CA TYR A 34 -8.59 -8.49 -3.62
C TYR A 34 -7.20 -9.08 -3.79
N GLY A 35 -6.45 -8.47 -4.68
CA GLY A 35 -5.08 -8.86 -4.91
C GLY A 35 -4.76 -8.91 -6.39
N PRO A 36 -3.51 -8.94 -6.74
CA PRO A 36 -2.37 -8.89 -5.83
C PRO A 36 -2.24 -7.54 -5.14
N ILE A 37 -1.38 -7.48 -4.15
CA ILE A 37 -1.07 -6.23 -3.45
C ILE A 37 0.29 -5.77 -3.94
N VAL A 38 0.36 -4.54 -4.44
CA VAL A 38 1.63 -3.95 -4.88
C VAL A 38 2.11 -3.00 -3.80
N LEU A 39 3.32 -3.21 -3.33
CA LEU A 39 3.97 -2.30 -2.40
C LEU A 39 4.95 -1.44 -3.19
N LEU A 40 4.58 -0.18 -3.38
CA LEU A 40 5.42 0.75 -4.13
C LEU A 40 6.36 1.45 -3.17
N SER A 41 7.65 1.18 -3.31
CA SER A 41 8.68 1.71 -2.43
C SER A 41 9.75 2.40 -3.27
N GLU A 42 10.79 2.92 -2.61
CA GLU A 42 11.87 3.57 -3.33
C GLU A 42 12.54 2.60 -4.30
N ASP A 43 12.87 3.09 -5.48
CA ASP A 43 13.51 2.25 -6.51
C ASP A 43 14.98 2.07 -6.19
N ASN A 44 15.24 1.33 -5.13
CA ASN A 44 16.56 1.10 -4.58
C ASN A 44 16.64 -0.36 -4.15
N PRO A 45 17.56 -1.15 -4.75
CA PRO A 45 17.61 -2.59 -4.45
C PRO A 45 17.73 -2.92 -2.96
N THR A 46 18.47 -2.11 -2.22
CA THR A 46 18.62 -2.34 -0.78
C THR A 46 17.30 -2.14 -0.05
N GLU A 47 16.57 -1.08 -0.37
CA GLU A 47 15.28 -0.81 0.26
C GLU A 47 14.25 -1.87 -0.10
N LEU A 48 14.22 -2.26 -1.37
CA LEU A 48 13.27 -3.28 -1.81
C LEU A 48 13.53 -4.62 -1.13
N LYS A 49 14.82 -4.98 -1.01
CA LYS A 49 15.17 -6.23 -0.35
C LYS A 49 14.85 -6.19 1.13
N MET A 50 15.10 -5.06 1.78
CA MET A 50 14.80 -4.92 3.19
C MET A 50 13.30 -5.08 3.46
N LEU A 51 12.49 -4.49 2.61
CA LEU A 51 11.04 -4.63 2.74
C LEU A 51 10.61 -6.08 2.54
N SER A 52 11.17 -6.73 1.54
CA SER A 52 10.86 -8.14 1.29
C SER A 52 11.24 -9.03 2.48
N ASP A 53 12.43 -8.83 3.01
CA ASP A 53 12.89 -9.61 4.15
C ASP A 53 12.00 -9.38 5.36
N THR A 54 11.56 -8.13 5.57
CA THR A 54 10.68 -7.80 6.69
C THR A 54 9.37 -8.55 6.59
N LEU A 55 8.80 -8.62 5.39
CA LEU A 55 7.55 -9.34 5.19
C LEU A 55 7.68 -10.83 5.47
N TRP A 56 8.82 -11.41 5.11
CA TRP A 56 9.04 -12.83 5.35
C TRP A 56 9.19 -13.14 6.83
N GLU A 57 9.73 -12.20 7.63
CA GLU A 57 10.13 -12.48 9.00
C GLU A 57 9.27 -11.83 10.06
N TYR A 58 8.54 -10.79 9.70
CA TYR A 58 7.90 -9.94 10.70
C TYR A 58 6.85 -10.66 11.53
N ILE A 59 6.08 -11.53 10.93
CA ILE A 59 5.05 -12.27 11.64
C ILE A 59 5.43 -13.74 11.64
N PRO A 60 5.94 -14.24 12.76
CA PRO A 60 6.31 -15.66 12.84
C PRO A 60 5.13 -16.56 12.51
N ASN A 61 5.38 -17.60 11.78
CA ASN A 61 4.37 -18.59 11.37
C ASN A 61 3.32 -18.04 10.43
N SER A 62 3.51 -16.80 9.99
CA SER A 62 2.61 -16.19 9.01
C SER A 62 3.39 -16.05 7.71
N PHE A 63 2.93 -16.72 6.70
CA PHE A 63 3.65 -16.77 5.45
C PHE A 63 3.09 -15.70 4.51
N LEU A 64 3.88 -14.69 4.21
CA LEU A 64 3.50 -13.63 3.28
C LEU A 64 4.37 -13.71 2.04
N PRO A 65 4.01 -14.58 1.09
CA PRO A 65 4.82 -14.75 -0.13
C PRO A 65 4.87 -13.44 -0.91
N ASN A 66 6.08 -13.01 -1.19
CA ASN A 66 6.27 -11.77 -1.92
C ASN A 66 7.45 -11.90 -2.85
N ILE A 67 7.44 -11.11 -3.93
CA ILE A 67 8.58 -11.03 -4.84
C ILE A 67 8.84 -9.58 -5.19
N ILE A 68 10.11 -9.28 -5.41
CA ILE A 68 10.52 -7.97 -5.90
C ILE A 68 10.40 -8.01 -7.42
N VAL A 69 9.60 -7.08 -7.95
CA VAL A 69 9.42 -6.97 -9.38
C VAL A 69 10.63 -6.24 -9.94
N GLY A 70 11.38 -6.89 -10.80
CA GLY A 70 12.55 -6.25 -11.37
C GLY A 70 12.64 -6.46 -12.86
N ASP A 71 12.70 -7.68 -13.26
CA ASP A 71 12.92 -8.02 -14.64
C ASP A 71 11.72 -8.70 -15.26
N GLU A 72 11.87 -9.01 -16.51
CA GLU A 72 10.86 -9.69 -17.30
C GLU A 72 10.46 -11.03 -16.69
N LYS A 73 11.29 -11.57 -15.82
CA LYS A 73 11.00 -12.85 -15.20
C LYS A 73 10.08 -12.75 -14.00
N SER A 74 9.80 -11.56 -13.57
CA SER A 74 8.90 -11.35 -12.45
C SER A 74 7.53 -11.80 -12.87
N ASN A 75 7.17 -12.96 -12.47
CA ASN A 75 5.90 -13.53 -12.79
C ASN A 75 4.94 -13.18 -11.67
N SER A 76 3.84 -12.62 -12.04
CA SER A 76 2.92 -12.03 -11.08
C SER A 76 2.07 -13.05 -10.34
N ALA A 77 2.61 -14.24 -10.10
CA ALA A 77 1.87 -15.25 -9.35
C ALA A 77 1.86 -14.99 -7.85
N ALA A 78 2.81 -14.22 -7.36
CA ALA A 78 2.87 -13.93 -5.93
C ALA A 78 1.76 -12.97 -5.52
N PRO A 79 1.17 -13.17 -4.34
CA PRO A 79 0.12 -12.27 -3.88
C PRO A 79 0.63 -10.88 -3.47
N ILE A 80 1.91 -10.74 -3.20
CA ILE A 80 2.50 -9.46 -2.85
C ILE A 80 3.64 -9.17 -3.81
N LEU A 81 3.58 -8.01 -4.45
CA LEU A 81 4.60 -7.57 -5.40
C LEU A 81 5.24 -6.29 -4.86
N ILE A 82 6.56 -6.28 -4.74
CA ILE A 82 7.29 -5.12 -4.27
C ILE A 82 7.99 -4.49 -5.47
N SER A 83 7.76 -3.21 -5.70
CA SER A 83 8.30 -2.55 -6.88
C SER A 83 8.68 -1.11 -6.59
N GLY A 84 9.71 -0.64 -7.31
CA GLY A 84 10.06 0.77 -7.30
C GLY A 84 9.40 1.54 -8.42
N GLN A 85 8.76 0.86 -9.36
CA GLN A 85 8.12 1.49 -10.50
C GLN A 85 6.80 0.81 -10.76
N PHE A 86 5.74 1.60 -10.76
CA PHE A 86 4.41 1.04 -10.87
C PHE A 86 3.91 0.94 -12.32
N LYS A 87 4.24 1.92 -13.14
CA LYS A 87 3.58 2.08 -14.44
C LYS A 87 3.88 0.98 -15.44
N THR A 88 4.87 0.15 -15.18
CA THR A 88 5.22 -0.94 -16.11
C THR A 88 4.53 -2.25 -15.77
N LEU A 89 3.74 -2.28 -14.71
CA LEU A 89 3.11 -3.52 -14.27
C LEU A 89 1.75 -3.71 -14.93
N LYS A 90 1.49 -4.93 -15.37
CA LYS A 90 0.18 -5.31 -15.89
C LYS A 90 -0.53 -6.11 -14.81
N LEU A 91 -1.62 -5.56 -14.30
CA LEU A 91 -2.25 -6.11 -13.13
C LEU A 91 -3.76 -6.18 -13.31
N PRO A 92 -4.40 -7.13 -12.63
CA PRO A 92 -5.86 -7.23 -12.70
C PRO A 92 -6.56 -6.08 -11.98
N SER A 93 -7.84 -5.92 -12.26
CA SER A 93 -8.62 -4.82 -11.71
C SER A 93 -8.92 -4.97 -10.22
N THR A 94 -8.53 -6.08 -9.61
CA THR A 94 -8.67 -6.29 -8.18
C THR A 94 -7.43 -5.89 -7.39
N THR A 95 -6.44 -5.34 -8.06
CA THR A 95 -5.15 -4.98 -7.46
C THR A 95 -5.30 -3.86 -6.44
N ILE A 96 -4.57 -3.99 -5.35
CA ILE A 96 -4.49 -2.96 -4.32
C ILE A 96 -3.06 -2.42 -4.34
N LEU A 97 -2.94 -1.10 -4.33
CA LEU A 97 -1.65 -0.43 -4.35
C LEU A 97 -1.39 0.22 -2.99
N CYS A 98 -0.30 -0.17 -2.34
CA CYS A 98 0.17 0.51 -1.15
C CYS A 98 1.27 1.49 -1.58
N ASN A 99 0.97 2.76 -1.51
CA ASN A 99 1.92 3.80 -1.92
C ASN A 99 2.80 4.18 -0.74
N LEU A 100 3.87 3.41 -0.54
CA LEU A 100 4.78 3.64 0.58
C LEU A 100 5.70 4.83 0.35
N LEU A 101 5.73 5.35 -0.87
CA LEU A 101 6.52 6.55 -1.16
C LEU A 101 5.87 7.81 -0.61
N LEU A 102 4.57 7.76 -0.35
CA LEU A 102 3.81 8.93 0.11
C LEU A 102 3.99 10.13 -0.82
N GLN A 103 3.94 9.85 -2.12
CA GLN A 103 4.00 10.88 -3.13
C GLN A 103 2.70 10.88 -3.92
N PRO A 104 2.18 12.07 -4.24
CA PRO A 104 0.97 12.12 -5.06
C PRO A 104 1.22 11.48 -6.43
N MET A 105 0.27 10.69 -6.87
CA MET A 105 0.39 10.06 -8.19
C MET A 105 -0.98 9.78 -8.76
N ILE A 106 -1.07 9.92 -10.08
CA ILE A 106 -2.27 9.53 -10.80
C ILE A 106 -2.32 8.01 -10.82
N VAL A 107 -3.45 7.47 -10.42
CA VAL A 107 -3.61 6.03 -10.29
C VAL A 107 -4.32 5.48 -11.52
N PRO A 108 -3.77 4.44 -12.16
CA PRO A 108 -4.48 3.82 -13.29
C PRO A 108 -5.85 3.31 -12.87
N SER A 109 -6.79 3.37 -13.80
CA SER A 109 -8.18 3.06 -13.51
C SER A 109 -8.41 1.60 -13.12
N HIS A 110 -7.46 0.72 -13.44
CA HIS A 110 -7.63 -0.69 -13.10
C HIS A 110 -7.23 -1.03 -11.66
N ILE A 111 -6.72 -0.05 -10.91
CA ILE A 111 -6.39 -0.28 -9.50
C ILE A 111 -7.65 -0.11 -8.67
N LYS A 112 -7.93 -1.08 -7.82
CA LYS A 112 -9.14 -1.06 -7.02
C LYS A 112 -9.05 -0.09 -5.86
N ARG A 113 -7.89 -0.03 -5.21
CA ARG A 113 -7.72 0.74 -3.99
C ARG A 113 -6.27 1.17 -3.83
N VAL A 114 -6.09 2.37 -3.32
CA VAL A 114 -4.76 2.86 -2.94
C VAL A 114 -4.74 3.02 -1.43
N ILE A 115 -3.70 2.51 -0.79
CA ILE A 115 -3.54 2.60 0.65
C ILE A 115 -2.35 3.49 0.96
N LEU A 116 -2.55 4.42 1.87
CA LEU A 116 -1.50 5.33 2.34
C LEU A 116 -1.38 5.19 3.85
N LEU A 117 -0.16 4.98 4.32
CA LEU A 117 0.12 4.81 5.74
C LEU A 117 0.91 6.01 6.22
N ILE A 118 0.32 6.77 7.14
CA ILE A 118 0.90 8.02 7.63
C ILE A 118 1.33 7.82 9.07
N GLY A 119 2.63 7.86 9.30
CA GLY A 119 3.17 7.77 10.65
C GLY A 119 3.01 9.08 11.39
N GLN A 120 3.62 9.15 12.57
CA GLN A 120 3.44 10.29 13.47
C GLN A 120 4.54 11.33 13.35
N LYS A 121 5.57 11.06 12.58
CA LYS A 121 6.66 12.02 12.39
C LYS A 121 6.25 13.15 11.46
N ASP A 122 6.87 14.32 11.66
CA ASP A 122 6.53 15.50 10.87
C ASP A 122 6.67 15.27 9.38
N LYS A 123 7.69 14.54 8.96
CA LYS A 123 7.90 14.26 7.54
C LYS A 123 6.70 13.52 6.96
N ASP A 124 6.22 12.51 7.67
CA ASP A 124 5.06 11.75 7.23
C ASP A 124 3.80 12.61 7.24
N LEU A 125 3.65 13.44 8.27
CA LEU A 125 2.46 14.29 8.36
C LEU A 125 2.38 15.25 7.20
N GLN A 126 3.51 15.85 6.83
CA GLN A 126 3.54 16.76 5.70
C GLN A 126 3.25 16.04 4.39
N ALA A 127 3.90 14.91 4.19
CA ALA A 127 3.67 14.12 2.97
C ALA A 127 2.21 13.68 2.90
N GLY A 128 1.65 13.29 4.02
CA GLY A 128 0.27 12.87 4.07
C GLY A 128 -0.71 13.97 3.71
N ARG A 129 -0.46 15.18 4.20
CA ARG A 129 -1.31 16.33 3.86
C ARG A 129 -1.28 16.62 2.37
N ILE A 130 -0.09 16.54 1.77
CA ILE A 130 0.06 16.78 0.35
C ILE A 130 -0.71 15.72 -0.46
N CYS A 131 -0.56 14.47 -0.09
CA CYS A 131 -1.28 13.39 -0.77
C CYS A 131 -2.79 13.53 -0.61
N TYR A 132 -3.25 13.82 0.61
CA TYR A 132 -4.67 13.95 0.88
C TYR A 132 -5.28 15.05 0.01
N ARG A 133 -4.60 16.20 -0.03
CA ARG A 133 -5.08 17.32 -0.82
C ARG A 133 -5.09 16.99 -2.31
N PHE A 134 -4.07 16.29 -2.77
CA PHE A 134 -3.99 15.90 -4.17
C PHE A 134 -5.17 15.01 -4.56
N TYR A 135 -5.40 13.95 -3.78
CA TYR A 135 -6.49 13.04 -4.12
C TYR A 135 -7.86 13.69 -3.98
N GLN A 136 -7.99 14.60 -3.04
CA GLN A 136 -9.22 15.36 -2.90
C GLN A 136 -9.47 16.22 -4.13
N GLN A 137 -8.46 16.91 -4.60
CA GLN A 137 -8.57 17.76 -5.79
C GLN A 137 -8.84 16.95 -7.06
N GLU A 138 -8.35 15.73 -7.11
CA GLU A 138 -8.59 14.86 -8.26
C GLU A 138 -9.89 14.08 -8.13
N HIS A 139 -10.68 14.37 -7.09
CA HIS A 139 -12.01 13.81 -6.89
C HIS A 139 -12.03 12.30 -6.64
N TYR A 140 -10.97 11.76 -6.05
CA TYR A 140 -10.98 10.37 -5.61
C TYR A 140 -11.79 10.25 -4.32
N PRO A 141 -12.59 9.19 -4.18
CA PRO A 141 -13.24 8.94 -2.88
C PRO A 141 -12.18 8.60 -1.84
N ILE A 142 -12.22 9.27 -0.71
CA ILE A 142 -11.23 9.08 0.35
C ILE A 142 -11.92 8.58 1.60
N LYS A 143 -11.39 7.50 2.17
CA LYS A 143 -11.77 7.03 3.49
C LYS A 143 -10.60 7.23 4.43
N HIS A 144 -10.83 7.97 5.48
CA HIS A 144 -9.79 8.32 6.43
C HIS A 144 -10.00 7.56 7.74
N PHE A 145 -8.96 6.83 8.14
CA PHE A 145 -8.97 6.08 9.40
C PHE A 145 -7.90 6.66 10.32
N ASN A 146 -8.34 7.29 11.40
CA ASN A 146 -7.41 7.85 12.38
C ASN A 146 -7.11 6.78 13.42
N MET A 147 -5.95 6.17 13.32
CA MET A 147 -5.60 5.02 14.15
C MET A 147 -5.35 5.42 15.60
N LEU A 148 -4.99 6.67 15.86
CA LEU A 148 -4.86 7.13 17.24
C LEU A 148 -6.20 7.11 17.95
N GLN A 149 -7.25 7.56 17.27
CA GLN A 149 -8.59 7.54 17.85
C GLN A 149 -9.09 6.14 18.07
N GLN A 150 -8.82 5.25 17.13
CA GLN A 150 -9.25 3.86 17.27
C GLN A 150 -8.57 3.18 18.45
N VAL A 151 -7.28 3.45 18.64
CA VAL A 151 -6.58 2.91 19.80
C VAL A 151 -7.21 3.41 21.09
N LYS A 152 -7.59 4.69 21.14
CA LYS A 152 -8.24 5.24 22.32
C LYS A 152 -9.56 4.54 22.64
N TYR A 153 -10.33 4.23 21.62
CA TYR A 153 -11.65 3.66 21.83
C TYR A 153 -11.67 2.14 21.95
N SER A 154 -10.58 1.49 21.63
CA SER A 154 -10.53 0.04 21.65
C SER A 154 -10.23 -0.53 23.04
N ARG A 155 -10.18 0.30 24.05
CA ARG A 155 -9.91 -0.14 25.40
C ARG A 155 -11.17 -0.55 26.14
#